data_b307c100106e6afc911b78ce41840b23
#
_entry.id   b307c100106e6afc911b78ce41840b23
#
_cell.length_a   1.000
_cell.length_b   1.000
_cell.length_c   1.000
_cell.angle_alpha   90.00
_cell.angle_beta   90.00
_cell.angle_gamma   90.00
#
_symmetry.space_group_name_H-M   'P 1'
#
loop_
_entity.id
_entity.type
_entity.pdbx_description
1 polymer ?
#
loop_
_entity_poly.entity_id
_entity_poly.type
_entity_poly.pdbx_seq_one_letter_code
_entity_poly.pdbx_strand_id
1 'polypeptide(L)'
;KCDWSSDVCSSDLFSQEVDALIEKGDKKEIAIMQVIQKYIVSSKKILFEGDGYSEAWEQEAAKRGLSNYKTTPEALKARASKQALDLFSEMGIMNHVEVEARYEIELEEYTKKIQIEGRVLGDLSQNHVIPTAISYQNTLIENVKGLKEIFGDEFKTLAKEQIILIREVSGHIEGIN
;
A
#
# COMPACT_ATOMS: atom_id res chain seq x y z
N LYS A 1 32.91 -11.23 14.47
CA LYS A 1 31.94 -10.81 15.51
C LYS A 1 31.41 -9.48 15.07
N CYS A 2 30.26 -9.46 14.45
CA CYS A 2 29.51 -8.22 14.26
C CYS A 2 28.95 -7.89 15.64
N ASP A 3 29.50 -6.87 16.25
CA ASP A 3 29.04 -6.32 17.52
C ASP A 3 27.81 -5.44 17.25
N TRP A 4 26.75 -6.09 16.79
CA TRP A 4 25.42 -5.47 16.67
C TRP A 4 24.70 -5.40 18.02
N SER A 5 25.38 -5.80 19.09
CA SER A 5 24.79 -6.02 20.39
C SER A 5 25.23 -5.03 21.46
N SER A 6 25.86 -3.93 21.08
CA SER A 6 26.21 -2.91 22.11
C SER A 6 25.00 -2.09 22.55
N ASP A 7 23.90 -2.14 21.80
CA ASP A 7 22.71 -1.37 22.13
C ASP A 7 21.57 -2.28 22.57
N VAL A 8 20.98 -1.92 23.68
CA VAL A 8 19.89 -2.63 24.34
C VAL A 8 18.74 -2.86 23.37
N CYS A 9 18.54 -4.11 22.94
CA CYS A 9 17.41 -4.44 22.09
C CYS A 9 16.12 -4.62 22.93
N SER A 10 14.97 -4.68 22.28
CA SER A 10 13.68 -4.82 22.98
C SER A 10 13.58 -6.08 23.83
N SER A 11 14.28 -7.16 23.47
CA SER A 11 14.37 -8.38 24.25
C SER A 11 15.19 -8.18 25.53
N ASP A 12 16.25 -7.38 25.48
CA ASP A 12 17.10 -7.08 26.62
C ASP A 12 16.35 -6.20 27.61
N LEU A 13 15.62 -5.19 27.15
CA LEU A 13 14.74 -4.37 27.98
C LEU A 13 13.69 -5.22 28.68
N PHE A 14 13.05 -6.13 27.96
CA PHE A 14 12.08 -7.04 28.54
C PHE A 14 12.69 -7.92 29.63
N SER A 15 13.85 -8.52 29.35
CA SER A 15 14.56 -9.36 30.33
C SER A 15 14.96 -8.57 31.54
N GLN A 16 15.53 -7.38 31.42
CA GLN A 16 15.92 -6.53 32.55
C GLN A 16 14.73 -6.16 33.43
N GLU A 17 13.57 -5.83 32.82
CA GLU A 17 12.37 -5.52 33.62
C GLU A 17 11.84 -6.75 34.37
N VAL A 18 11.88 -7.93 33.74
CA VAL A 18 11.50 -9.19 34.40
C VAL A 18 12.45 -9.52 35.57
N ASP A 19 13.76 -9.42 35.30
CA ASP A 19 14.77 -9.71 36.35
C ASP A 19 14.66 -8.75 37.55
N ALA A 20 14.40 -7.47 37.30
CA ALA A 20 14.17 -6.48 38.32
C ALA A 20 12.95 -6.79 39.22
N LEU A 21 11.91 -7.44 38.67
CA LEU A 21 10.76 -7.89 39.44
C LEU A 21 11.07 -9.16 40.26
N ILE A 22 11.85 -10.08 39.66
CA ILE A 22 12.32 -11.29 40.37
C ILE A 22 13.19 -10.92 41.56
N GLU A 23 14.09 -9.96 41.40
CA GLU A 23 14.94 -9.44 42.50
C GLU A 23 14.12 -8.82 43.65
N LYS A 24 12.93 -8.28 43.34
CA LYS A 24 11.98 -7.78 44.36
C LYS A 24 11.17 -8.87 45.04
N GLY A 25 11.33 -10.14 44.64
CA GLY A 25 10.70 -11.29 45.26
C GLY A 25 9.52 -11.88 44.52
N ASP A 26 9.22 -11.39 43.30
CA ASP A 26 8.16 -11.95 42.47
C ASP A 26 8.59 -13.31 41.88
N LYS A 27 7.63 -14.22 41.69
CA LYS A 27 7.87 -15.45 40.96
C LYS A 27 8.04 -15.14 39.48
N LYS A 28 8.93 -15.87 38.80
CA LYS A 28 9.29 -15.63 37.39
C LYS A 28 8.05 -15.51 36.45
N GLU A 29 7.09 -16.43 36.59
CA GLU A 29 5.88 -16.44 35.79
C GLU A 29 5.02 -15.19 36.02
N ILE A 30 4.95 -14.72 37.27
CA ILE A 30 4.21 -13.51 37.64
C ILE A 30 4.91 -12.26 37.07
N ALA A 31 6.23 -12.19 37.22
CA ALA A 31 7.03 -11.09 36.72
C ALA A 31 6.87 -10.95 35.16
N ILE A 32 6.96 -12.07 34.44
CA ILE A 32 6.74 -12.10 33.00
C ILE A 32 5.34 -11.56 32.64
N MET A 33 4.29 -12.03 33.30
CA MET A 33 2.92 -11.58 33.04
C MET A 33 2.71 -10.10 33.32
N GLN A 34 3.33 -9.57 34.37
CA GLN A 34 3.26 -8.15 34.73
C GLN A 34 3.92 -7.27 33.66
N VAL A 35 5.11 -7.67 33.16
CA VAL A 35 5.82 -6.94 32.10
C VAL A 35 5.04 -6.99 30.79
N ILE A 36 4.52 -8.17 30.40
CA ILE A 36 3.65 -8.29 29.21
C ILE A 36 2.43 -7.39 29.32
N GLN A 37 1.74 -7.41 30.45
CA GLN A 37 0.58 -6.55 30.68
C GLN A 37 0.94 -5.07 30.58
N LYS A 38 2.06 -4.64 31.15
CA LYS A 38 2.57 -3.27 31.04
C LYS A 38 2.76 -2.86 29.60
N TYR A 39 3.44 -3.71 28.79
CA TYR A 39 3.68 -3.42 27.36
C TYR A 39 2.39 -3.38 26.56
N ILE A 40 1.46 -4.32 26.76
CA ILE A 40 0.16 -4.32 26.09
C ILE A 40 -0.61 -3.03 26.40
N VAL A 41 -0.67 -2.63 27.65
CA VAL A 41 -1.39 -1.41 28.06
C VAL A 41 -0.75 -0.15 27.47
N SER A 42 0.59 -0.05 27.50
CA SER A 42 1.30 1.10 26.95
C SER A 42 1.19 1.20 25.42
N SER A 43 1.14 0.04 24.75
CA SER A 43 1.05 -0.05 23.28
C SER A 43 -0.38 -0.06 22.74
N LYS A 44 -1.39 0.05 23.60
CA LYS A 44 -2.80 -0.04 23.18
C LYS A 44 -3.20 1.00 22.12
N LYS A 45 -2.50 2.12 22.07
CA LYS A 45 -2.73 3.17 21.07
C LYS A 45 -2.51 2.71 19.63
N ILE A 46 -1.63 1.74 19.41
CA ILE A 46 -1.30 1.25 18.05
C ILE A 46 -2.05 -0.02 17.67
N LEU A 47 -2.79 -0.64 18.61
CA LEU A 47 -3.58 -1.83 18.32
C LEU A 47 -4.88 -1.42 17.61
N PHE A 48 -5.09 -2.01 16.45
CA PHE A 48 -6.32 -1.86 15.68
C PHE A 48 -6.69 -3.22 15.07
N GLU A 49 -7.88 -3.72 15.38
CA GLU A 49 -8.38 -5.04 14.95
C GLU A 49 -9.28 -4.98 13.71
N GLY A 50 -9.44 -3.80 13.11
CA GLY A 50 -10.26 -3.58 11.93
C GLY A 50 -9.45 -3.60 10.63
N ASP A 51 -10.13 -3.27 9.52
CA ASP A 51 -9.50 -3.08 8.22
C ASP A 51 -8.70 -1.77 8.21
N GLY A 52 -7.37 -1.90 8.13
CA GLY A 52 -6.42 -0.77 8.10
C GLY A 52 -6.50 0.10 6.82
N TYR A 53 -7.29 -0.30 5.82
CA TYR A 53 -7.51 0.47 4.58
C TYR A 53 -8.86 1.20 4.57
N SER A 54 -9.67 1.04 5.62
CA SER A 54 -10.99 1.64 5.72
C SER A 54 -10.97 3.09 6.20
N GLU A 55 -12.03 3.85 5.87
CA GLU A 55 -12.24 5.19 6.45
C GLU A 55 -12.32 5.15 7.98
N ALA A 56 -12.82 4.06 8.56
CA ALA A 56 -12.89 3.87 10.01
C ALA A 56 -11.49 3.89 10.64
N TRP A 57 -10.48 3.32 9.95
CA TRP A 57 -9.09 3.41 10.39
C TRP A 57 -8.57 4.86 10.31
N GLU A 58 -8.85 5.59 9.25
CA GLU A 58 -8.40 6.98 9.10
C GLU A 58 -8.89 7.86 10.24
N GLN A 59 -10.17 7.74 10.58
CA GLN A 59 -10.78 8.47 11.69
C GLN A 59 -10.20 8.06 13.04
N GLU A 60 -9.99 6.76 13.24
CA GLU A 60 -9.43 6.23 14.47
C GLU A 60 -7.96 6.60 14.63
N ALA A 61 -7.16 6.57 13.55
CA ALA A 61 -5.77 6.99 13.55
C ALA A 61 -5.64 8.48 13.96
N ALA A 62 -6.46 9.35 13.35
CA ALA A 62 -6.50 10.76 13.68
C ALA A 62 -6.89 11.00 15.16
N LYS A 63 -7.89 10.27 15.67
CA LYS A 63 -8.33 10.33 17.07
C LYS A 63 -7.24 9.89 18.04
N ARG A 64 -6.41 8.91 17.65
CA ARG A 64 -5.29 8.43 18.46
C ARG A 64 -4.01 9.26 18.30
N GLY A 65 -4.01 10.26 17.41
CA GLY A 65 -2.83 11.07 17.10
C GLY A 65 -1.76 10.32 16.30
N LEU A 66 -2.15 9.29 15.56
CA LEU A 66 -1.26 8.53 14.67
C LEU A 66 -1.25 9.18 13.28
N SER A 67 -0.09 9.20 12.65
CA SER A 67 0.05 9.66 11.28
C SER A 67 -0.55 8.63 10.30
N ASN A 68 -1.29 9.12 9.30
CA ASN A 68 -1.81 8.30 8.21
C ASN A 68 -1.56 9.02 6.89
N TYR A 69 -0.43 8.72 6.26
CA TYR A 69 -0.05 9.30 4.97
C TYR A 69 -0.65 8.47 3.84
N LYS A 70 -1.35 9.13 2.91
CA LYS A 70 -2.02 8.45 1.79
C LYS A 70 -1.12 8.27 0.57
N THR A 71 -0.04 9.03 0.48
CA THR A 71 0.87 8.99 -0.65
C THR A 71 2.30 8.71 -0.19
N THR A 72 3.05 8.00 -1.04
CA THR A 72 4.45 7.69 -0.76
C THR A 72 5.32 8.93 -0.56
N PRO A 73 5.20 10.00 -1.38
CA PRO A 73 5.99 11.22 -1.16
C PRO A 73 5.72 11.89 0.19
N GLU A 74 4.48 11.89 0.66
CA GLU A 74 4.14 12.43 1.98
C GLU A 74 4.76 11.59 3.11
N ALA A 75 4.69 10.26 2.99
CA ALA A 75 5.27 9.35 3.96
C ALA A 75 6.80 9.48 4.02
N LEU A 76 7.45 9.59 2.86
CA LEU A 76 8.91 9.80 2.78
C LEU A 76 9.33 11.14 3.40
N LYS A 77 8.55 12.21 3.20
CA LYS A 77 8.81 13.52 3.81
C LYS A 77 8.79 13.45 5.34
N ALA A 78 7.93 12.63 5.93
CA ALA A 78 7.90 12.46 7.38
C ALA A 78 9.19 11.86 7.92
N ARG A 79 9.87 10.99 7.14
CA ARG A 79 11.16 10.38 7.49
C ARG A 79 12.31 11.40 7.52
N ALA A 80 12.23 12.46 6.76
CA ALA A 80 13.17 13.59 6.77
C ALA A 80 12.69 14.75 7.67
N SER A 81 11.71 14.51 8.55
CA SER A 81 11.28 15.50 9.52
C SER A 81 12.35 15.78 10.56
N LYS A 82 12.32 16.99 11.16
CA LYS A 82 13.29 17.34 12.22
C LYS A 82 13.32 16.30 13.35
N GLN A 83 12.16 15.79 13.76
CA GLN A 83 12.08 14.77 14.81
C GLN A 83 12.81 13.47 14.42
N ALA A 84 12.69 13.04 13.16
CA ALA A 84 13.39 11.85 12.67
C ALA A 84 14.89 12.09 12.54
N LEU A 85 15.31 13.26 12.04
CA LEU A 85 16.71 13.67 11.95
C LEU A 85 17.38 13.68 13.32
N ASP A 86 16.75 14.32 14.31
CA ASP A 86 17.26 14.40 15.67
C ASP A 86 17.38 12.99 16.28
N LEU A 87 16.36 12.14 16.11
CA LEU A 87 16.37 10.76 16.61
C LEU A 87 17.51 9.92 16.02
N PHE A 88 17.68 9.93 14.70
CA PHE A 88 18.74 9.17 14.04
C PHE A 88 20.15 9.65 14.45
N SER A 89 20.30 10.96 14.65
CA SER A 89 21.55 11.56 15.10
C SER A 89 21.85 11.21 16.58
N GLU A 90 20.87 11.29 17.47
CA GLU A 90 21.01 10.93 18.87
C GLU A 90 21.36 9.46 19.09
N MET A 91 20.77 8.59 18.25
CA MET A 91 21.05 7.15 18.29
C MET A 91 22.36 6.77 17.57
N GLY A 92 23.04 7.72 16.92
CA GLY A 92 24.28 7.45 16.16
C GLY A 92 24.09 6.56 14.93
N ILE A 93 22.85 6.47 14.41
CA ILE A 93 22.52 5.61 13.25
C ILE A 93 22.88 6.30 11.95
N MET A 94 22.46 7.55 11.78
CA MET A 94 22.71 8.38 10.59
C MET A 94 22.82 9.84 10.99
N ASN A 95 23.69 10.58 10.31
CA ASN A 95 23.72 12.04 10.42
C ASN A 95 22.66 12.68 9.50
N HIS A 96 22.46 13.99 9.63
CA HIS A 96 21.43 14.71 8.88
C HIS A 96 21.63 14.60 7.36
N VAL A 97 22.89 14.67 6.89
CA VAL A 97 23.20 14.57 5.46
C VAL A 97 22.87 13.18 4.89
N GLU A 98 23.13 12.15 5.66
CA GLU A 98 22.81 10.76 5.27
C GLU A 98 21.30 10.53 5.18
N VAL A 99 20.54 11.09 6.11
CA VAL A 99 19.06 10.98 6.06
C VAL A 99 18.48 11.74 4.89
N GLU A 100 18.96 12.96 4.63
CA GLU A 100 18.54 13.77 3.47
C GLU A 100 18.88 13.08 2.15
N ALA A 101 20.10 12.56 2.01
CA ALA A 101 20.52 11.83 0.81
C ALA A 101 19.64 10.60 0.57
N ARG A 102 19.29 9.84 1.61
CA ARG A 102 18.38 8.69 1.48
C ARG A 102 16.98 9.11 1.09
N TYR A 103 16.49 10.20 1.63
CA TYR A 103 15.19 10.75 1.27
C TYR A 103 15.13 11.12 -0.22
N GLU A 104 16.15 11.80 -0.74
CA GLU A 104 16.23 12.15 -2.16
C GLU A 104 16.29 10.92 -3.06
N ILE A 105 17.11 9.92 -2.70
CA ILE A 105 17.23 8.65 -3.44
C ILE A 105 15.88 7.92 -3.47
N GLU A 106 15.17 7.81 -2.35
CA GLU A 106 13.88 7.13 -2.27
C GLU A 106 12.80 7.85 -3.10
N LEU A 107 12.80 9.19 -3.13
CA LEU A 107 11.91 9.97 -4.01
C LEU A 107 12.24 9.75 -5.49
N GLU A 108 13.50 9.71 -5.85
CA GLU A 108 13.94 9.45 -7.22
C GLU A 108 13.54 8.03 -7.66
N GLU A 109 13.74 7.04 -6.80
CA GLU A 109 13.31 5.66 -7.05
C GLU A 109 11.80 5.55 -7.23
N TYR A 110 11.02 6.21 -6.38
CA TYR A 110 9.56 6.27 -6.52
C TYR A 110 9.15 6.87 -7.85
N THR A 111 9.75 8.02 -8.21
CA THR A 111 9.47 8.70 -9.47
C THR A 111 9.80 7.81 -10.68
N LYS A 112 10.95 7.14 -10.67
CA LYS A 112 11.36 6.21 -11.72
C LYS A 112 10.39 5.03 -11.84
N LYS A 113 9.95 4.44 -10.73
CA LYS A 113 8.97 3.34 -10.73
C LYS A 113 7.65 3.78 -11.38
N ILE A 114 7.09 4.91 -10.96
CA ILE A 114 5.84 5.43 -11.53
C ILE A 114 5.98 5.74 -13.02
N GLN A 115 7.12 6.28 -13.45
CA GLN A 115 7.38 6.52 -14.89
C GLN A 115 7.46 5.22 -15.69
N ILE A 116 8.10 4.19 -15.15
CA ILE A 116 8.17 2.88 -15.79
C ILE A 116 6.77 2.26 -15.89
N GLU A 117 6.02 2.25 -14.79
CA GLU A 117 4.66 1.72 -14.74
C GLU A 117 3.73 2.42 -15.74
N GLY A 118 3.79 3.76 -15.81
CA GLY A 118 3.02 4.54 -16.77
C GLY A 118 3.38 4.23 -18.23
N ARG A 119 4.67 4.07 -18.55
CA ARG A 119 5.11 3.68 -19.90
C ARG A 119 4.67 2.27 -20.26
N VAL A 120 4.83 1.31 -19.35
CA VAL A 120 4.41 -0.08 -19.57
C VAL A 120 2.89 -0.16 -19.74
N LEU A 121 2.11 0.58 -18.93
CA LEU A 121 0.66 0.64 -19.06
C LEU A 121 0.26 1.19 -20.44
N GLY A 122 0.91 2.27 -20.89
CA GLY A 122 0.68 2.84 -22.23
C GLY A 122 1.01 1.84 -23.34
N ASP A 123 2.15 1.16 -23.26
CA ASP A 123 2.57 0.14 -24.21
C ASP A 123 1.58 -1.04 -24.28
N LEU A 124 1.21 -1.58 -23.11
CA LEU A 124 0.22 -2.66 -23.01
C LEU A 124 -1.14 -2.24 -23.60
N SER A 125 -1.58 -1.01 -23.30
CA SER A 125 -2.86 -0.49 -23.79
C SER A 125 -2.87 -0.39 -25.31
N GLN A 126 -1.84 0.21 -25.90
CA GLN A 126 -1.77 0.45 -27.33
C GLN A 126 -1.52 -0.83 -28.16
N ASN A 127 -0.62 -1.70 -27.68
CA ASN A 127 -0.16 -2.83 -28.48
C ASN A 127 -0.88 -4.15 -28.17
N HIS A 128 -1.59 -4.25 -27.05
CA HIS A 128 -2.25 -5.49 -26.64
C HIS A 128 -3.74 -5.31 -26.37
N VAL A 129 -4.12 -4.37 -25.50
CA VAL A 129 -5.51 -4.21 -25.06
C VAL A 129 -6.40 -3.72 -26.21
N ILE A 130 -6.03 -2.60 -26.84
CA ILE A 130 -6.81 -2.01 -27.93
C ILE A 130 -6.94 -2.97 -29.13
N PRO A 131 -5.88 -3.59 -29.66
CA PRO A 131 -6.02 -4.55 -30.77
C PRO A 131 -6.90 -5.75 -30.43
N THR A 132 -6.79 -6.27 -29.21
CA THR A 132 -7.63 -7.39 -28.74
C THR A 132 -9.10 -6.98 -28.62
N ALA A 133 -9.37 -5.79 -28.09
CA ALA A 133 -10.72 -5.25 -27.99
C ALA A 133 -11.35 -5.04 -29.36
N ILE A 134 -10.61 -4.49 -30.34
CA ILE A 134 -11.06 -4.32 -31.72
C ILE A 134 -11.34 -5.68 -32.39
N SER A 135 -10.48 -6.68 -32.18
CA SER A 135 -10.69 -8.03 -32.70
C SER A 135 -11.98 -8.66 -32.18
N TYR A 136 -12.21 -8.55 -30.85
CA TYR A 136 -13.42 -9.02 -30.22
C TYR A 136 -14.66 -8.26 -30.74
N GLN A 137 -14.59 -6.94 -30.86
CA GLN A 137 -15.64 -6.11 -31.38
C GLN A 137 -16.01 -6.51 -32.83
N ASN A 138 -15.02 -6.80 -33.67
CA ASN A 138 -15.27 -7.29 -35.06
C ASN A 138 -16.04 -8.62 -35.01
N THR A 139 -15.72 -9.55 -34.15
CA THR A 139 -16.46 -10.80 -33.99
C THR A 139 -17.93 -10.55 -33.62
N LEU A 140 -18.20 -9.62 -32.72
CA LEU A 140 -19.56 -9.23 -32.35
C LEU A 140 -20.31 -8.58 -33.54
N ILE A 141 -19.64 -7.69 -34.29
CA ILE A 141 -20.22 -7.02 -35.45
C ILE A 141 -20.57 -8.03 -36.56
N GLU A 142 -19.71 -9.00 -36.82
CA GLU A 142 -19.98 -10.06 -37.80
C GLU A 142 -21.19 -10.91 -37.36
N ASN A 143 -21.29 -11.27 -36.10
CA ASN A 143 -22.45 -12.00 -35.60
C ASN A 143 -23.76 -11.18 -35.72
N VAL A 144 -23.74 -9.89 -35.39
CA VAL A 144 -24.90 -8.99 -35.53
C VAL A 144 -25.33 -8.86 -37.01
N LYS A 145 -24.35 -8.77 -37.94
CA LYS A 145 -24.63 -8.77 -39.39
C LYS A 145 -25.30 -10.06 -39.81
N GLY A 146 -24.77 -11.21 -39.40
CA GLY A 146 -25.37 -12.51 -39.72
C GLY A 146 -26.79 -12.66 -39.17
N LEU A 147 -27.04 -12.23 -37.95
CA LEU A 147 -28.40 -12.21 -37.38
C LEU A 147 -29.36 -11.32 -38.18
N LYS A 148 -28.89 -10.15 -38.67
CA LYS A 148 -29.68 -9.26 -39.51
C LYS A 148 -30.01 -9.89 -40.84
N GLU A 149 -29.08 -10.60 -41.47
CA GLU A 149 -29.28 -11.29 -42.76
C GLU A 149 -30.30 -12.42 -42.63
N ILE A 150 -30.30 -13.17 -41.55
CA ILE A 150 -31.19 -14.33 -41.33
C ILE A 150 -32.58 -13.90 -40.85
N PHE A 151 -32.67 -12.97 -39.92
CA PHE A 151 -33.89 -12.64 -39.17
C PHE A 151 -34.50 -11.27 -39.53
N GLY A 152 -33.92 -10.53 -40.48
CA GLY A 152 -34.41 -9.21 -40.90
C GLY A 152 -34.53 -8.25 -39.70
N ASP A 153 -35.68 -7.58 -39.54
CA ASP A 153 -35.85 -6.57 -38.49
C ASP A 153 -35.87 -7.11 -37.05
N GLU A 154 -36.06 -8.41 -36.87
CA GLU A 154 -36.07 -9.06 -35.56
C GLU A 154 -34.67 -9.09 -34.92
N PHE A 155 -33.60 -8.91 -35.71
CA PHE A 155 -32.21 -8.90 -35.20
C PHE A 155 -32.01 -7.91 -34.07
N LYS A 156 -32.71 -6.78 -34.02
CA LYS A 156 -32.60 -5.75 -33.00
C LYS A 156 -32.92 -6.27 -31.60
N THR A 157 -33.83 -7.21 -31.51
CA THR A 157 -34.19 -7.87 -30.25
C THR A 157 -33.17 -8.96 -29.90
N LEU A 158 -32.80 -9.77 -30.89
CA LEU A 158 -31.88 -10.90 -30.72
C LEU A 158 -30.46 -10.47 -30.41
N ALA A 159 -29.99 -9.36 -30.99
CA ALA A 159 -28.63 -8.85 -30.83
C ALA A 159 -28.53 -7.65 -29.87
N LYS A 160 -29.56 -7.37 -29.05
CA LYS A 160 -29.63 -6.16 -28.22
C LYS A 160 -28.40 -6.00 -27.32
N GLU A 161 -28.06 -7.03 -26.59
CA GLU A 161 -26.90 -7.01 -25.64
C GLU A 161 -25.56 -6.87 -26.37
N GLN A 162 -25.42 -7.50 -27.53
CA GLN A 162 -24.22 -7.40 -28.36
C GLN A 162 -24.03 -5.99 -28.92
N ILE A 163 -25.11 -5.33 -29.34
CA ILE A 163 -25.07 -3.94 -29.83
C ILE A 163 -24.67 -2.98 -28.71
N ILE A 164 -25.16 -3.20 -27.50
CA ILE A 164 -24.74 -2.43 -26.31
C ILE A 164 -23.26 -2.63 -26.07
N LEU A 165 -22.77 -3.88 -26.02
CA LEU A 165 -21.38 -4.22 -25.77
C LEU A 165 -20.43 -3.64 -26.84
N ILE A 166 -20.81 -3.67 -28.12
CA ILE A 166 -20.04 -3.03 -29.20
C ILE A 166 -19.85 -1.53 -28.94
N ARG A 167 -20.89 -0.85 -28.48
CA ARG A 167 -20.83 0.57 -28.15
C ARG A 167 -19.93 0.83 -26.93
N GLU A 168 -20.05 0.02 -25.88
CA GLU A 168 -19.23 0.14 -24.68
C GLU A 168 -17.74 -0.07 -24.99
N VAL A 169 -17.41 -1.09 -25.78
CA VAL A 169 -16.02 -1.34 -26.23
C VAL A 169 -15.47 -0.14 -27.00
N SER A 170 -16.27 0.46 -27.91
CA SER A 170 -15.84 1.67 -28.63
C SER A 170 -15.57 2.84 -27.68
N GLY A 171 -16.45 3.06 -26.70
CA GLY A 171 -16.26 4.13 -25.71
C GLY A 171 -15.03 3.92 -24.81
N HIS A 172 -14.74 2.68 -24.43
CA HIS A 172 -13.53 2.36 -23.65
C HIS A 172 -12.26 2.55 -24.47
N ILE A 173 -12.26 2.15 -25.77
CA ILE A 173 -11.12 2.38 -26.66
C ILE A 173 -10.85 3.88 -26.82
N GLU A 174 -11.90 4.68 -27.00
CA GLU A 174 -11.78 6.15 -27.09
C GLU A 174 -11.20 6.75 -25.80
N GLY A 175 -11.62 6.25 -24.64
CA GLY A 175 -11.13 6.73 -23.35
C GLY A 175 -9.70 6.34 -23.01
N ILE A 176 -9.10 5.36 -23.70
CA ILE A 176 -7.70 4.95 -23.52
C ILE A 176 -6.76 5.78 -24.40
N ASN A 177 -7.21 6.26 -25.54
CA ASN A 177 -6.44 7.10 -26.48
C ASN A 177 -6.39 8.57 -26.02
#